data_2dcbab92c4507364c5bb6de455af11ff
#
_entry.id   2dcbab92c4507364c5bb6de455af11ff
#
_cell.length_a   1.000
_cell.length_b   1.000
_cell.length_c   1.000
_cell.angle_alpha   90.00
_cell.angle_beta   90.00
_cell.angle_gamma   90.00
#
_symmetry.space_group_name_H-M   'P 1'
#
loop_
_entity.id
_entity.type
_entity.pdbx_description
1 polymer ?
#
loop_
_entity_poly.entity_id
_entity_poly.type
_entity_poly.pdbx_seq_one_letter_code
_entity_poly.pdbx_strand_id
1 'polypeptide(L)'
;MGHEVDIIFNIERPYPSLLRSATYPAIPKSREALEIHIKELLDLWVIRKVGHNEEVEITTPVIVAWHNEKSRMVEDFEALNTYTVPNRYPIPKIQIALTQISQTVYINTMDSLKVFHQNVVTPRARKYLTIIVHCAVYEYLRMPFGIKCAPSHFKRIMNEIFPEELSEGWLVIYIDDIIVCSKTWEEHLTRLSRGLTIIQSVSMKISLKKCHFVFKELKALGHVVSDLSLGIDKNKVAAVLLKPIAQNKKEIQSFLGFSGYYRQHIKYFESIERPLYKLCDKDTVFEMTFDRVKAFESLRQALPTAPLLLMPDFKLPFKLYIDASGDGLGAALYQVQIINDKPVEGPICFISRQIKPM
;
A
#
# COMPACT_ATOMS: atom_id res chain seq x y z
N MET A 1 -13.29 17.63 -5.08
CA MET A 1 -11.98 18.03 -5.66
C MET A 1 -12.19 18.41 -7.11
N GLY A 2 -11.71 19.60 -7.53
CA GLY A 2 -11.80 20.08 -8.91
C GLY A 2 -10.60 19.71 -9.79
N HIS A 3 -9.69 18.87 -9.31
CA HIS A 3 -8.52 18.48 -10.08
C HIS A 3 -8.90 17.49 -11.17
N GLU A 4 -8.61 17.88 -12.41
CA GLU A 4 -8.78 17.04 -13.58
C GLU A 4 -7.47 16.28 -13.85
N VAL A 5 -7.55 14.95 -13.97
CA VAL A 5 -6.40 14.08 -14.19
C VAL A 5 -6.39 13.59 -15.62
N ASP A 6 -5.32 13.87 -16.35
CA ASP A 6 -5.09 13.29 -17.66
C ASP A 6 -4.21 12.02 -17.52
N ILE A 7 -4.73 10.92 -18.03
CA ILE A 7 -4.02 9.63 -18.08
C ILE A 7 -3.55 9.42 -19.51
N ILE A 8 -2.23 9.30 -19.65
CA ILE A 8 -1.61 9.15 -20.97
C ILE A 8 -1.45 7.66 -21.27
N PHE A 9 -1.92 7.27 -22.44
CA PHE A 9 -1.76 5.92 -22.96
C PHE A 9 -0.91 5.94 -24.23
N ASN A 10 0.07 5.08 -24.31
CA ASN A 10 0.91 4.88 -25.48
C ASN A 10 0.27 3.81 -26.39
N ILE A 11 -0.85 4.17 -27.01
CA ILE A 11 -1.65 3.30 -27.87
C ILE A 11 -1.96 4.06 -29.17
N GLU A 12 -1.67 3.42 -30.29
CA GLU A 12 -2.02 3.91 -31.62
C GLU A 12 -3.08 3.03 -32.26
N ARG A 13 -3.88 3.59 -33.20
CA ARG A 13 -4.83 2.81 -33.99
C ARG A 13 -4.12 2.07 -35.13
N PRO A 14 -4.54 0.81 -35.44
CA PRO A 14 -5.65 0.07 -34.84
C PRO A 14 -5.29 -0.44 -33.44
N TYR A 15 -6.25 -0.32 -32.49
CA TYR A 15 -6.01 -0.74 -31.10
C TYR A 15 -5.80 -2.25 -31.00
N PRO A 16 -4.86 -2.72 -30.16
CA PRO A 16 -4.59 -4.13 -29.93
C PRO A 16 -5.85 -4.90 -29.50
N SER A 17 -6.03 -6.09 -30.07
CA SER A 17 -7.22 -6.92 -29.80
C SER A 17 -7.39 -7.27 -28.32
N LEU A 18 -6.29 -7.37 -27.58
CA LEU A 18 -6.31 -7.65 -26.13
C LEU A 18 -7.00 -6.55 -25.30
N LEU A 19 -7.18 -5.33 -25.85
CA LEU A 19 -7.93 -4.23 -25.23
C LEU A 19 -9.44 -4.28 -25.52
N ARG A 20 -9.90 -5.27 -26.28
CA ARG A 20 -11.32 -5.52 -26.60
C ARG A 20 -11.79 -6.76 -25.89
N SER A 21 -11.73 -6.73 -24.57
CA SER A 21 -12.10 -7.90 -23.77
C SER A 21 -13.60 -8.10 -23.72
N ALA A 22 -14.03 -9.37 -23.74
CA ALA A 22 -15.39 -9.75 -23.45
C ALA A 22 -15.63 -9.84 -21.94
N THR A 23 -16.89 -9.91 -21.53
CA THR A 23 -17.25 -10.11 -20.12
C THR A 23 -16.80 -11.46 -19.60
N TYR A 24 -16.35 -11.52 -18.35
CA TYR A 24 -16.13 -12.79 -17.69
C TYR A 24 -17.45 -13.49 -17.36
N PRO A 25 -17.50 -14.84 -17.43
CA PRO A 25 -18.64 -15.59 -16.92
C PRO A 25 -18.87 -15.29 -15.42
N ALA A 26 -20.10 -15.00 -15.06
CA ALA A 26 -20.45 -14.70 -13.67
C ALA A 26 -21.64 -15.56 -13.22
N ILE A 27 -21.53 -16.15 -12.03
CA ILE A 27 -22.64 -16.86 -11.36
C ILE A 27 -23.72 -15.87 -10.96
N PRO A 28 -25.00 -16.29 -10.78
CA PRO A 28 -26.10 -15.39 -10.44
C PRO A 28 -25.81 -14.45 -9.26
N LYS A 29 -25.29 -14.97 -8.15
CA LYS A 29 -24.89 -14.18 -6.97
C LYS A 29 -23.90 -13.04 -7.30
N SER A 30 -22.94 -13.30 -8.18
CA SER A 30 -21.95 -12.28 -8.60
C SER A 30 -22.56 -11.25 -9.54
N ARG A 31 -23.57 -11.63 -10.35
CA ARG A 31 -24.30 -10.69 -11.21
C ARG A 31 -25.11 -9.69 -10.37
N GLU A 32 -25.87 -10.17 -9.41
CA GLU A 32 -26.62 -9.31 -8.48
C GLU A 32 -25.70 -8.34 -7.73
N ALA A 33 -24.56 -8.85 -7.22
CA ALA A 33 -23.58 -7.99 -6.55
C ALA A 33 -23.00 -6.94 -7.50
N LEU A 34 -22.74 -7.31 -8.76
CA LEU A 34 -22.23 -6.39 -9.76
C LEU A 34 -23.23 -5.28 -10.10
N GLU A 35 -24.52 -5.61 -10.21
CA GLU A 35 -25.59 -4.63 -10.45
C GLU A 35 -25.69 -3.61 -9.31
N ILE A 36 -25.54 -4.06 -8.07
CA ILE A 36 -25.52 -3.18 -6.88
C ILE A 36 -24.31 -2.22 -6.97
N HIS A 37 -23.10 -2.73 -7.27
CA HIS A 37 -21.92 -1.90 -7.40
C HIS A 37 -22.01 -0.90 -8.57
N ILE A 38 -22.53 -1.33 -9.72
CA ILE A 38 -22.72 -0.45 -10.88
C ILE A 38 -23.72 0.67 -10.54
N LYS A 39 -24.85 0.33 -9.89
CA LYS A 39 -25.82 1.32 -9.46
C LYS A 39 -25.19 2.35 -8.52
N GLU A 40 -24.42 1.90 -7.52
CA GLU A 40 -23.70 2.79 -6.60
C GLU A 40 -22.75 3.75 -7.33
N LEU A 41 -22.01 3.26 -8.33
CA LEU A 41 -21.09 4.09 -9.11
C LEU A 41 -21.81 5.08 -10.01
N LEU A 42 -22.97 4.72 -10.57
CA LEU A 42 -23.83 5.61 -11.34
C LEU A 42 -24.40 6.72 -10.46
N ASP A 43 -24.96 6.38 -9.31
CA ASP A 43 -25.55 7.32 -8.34
C ASP A 43 -24.51 8.34 -7.85
N LEU A 44 -23.25 7.93 -7.74
CA LEU A 44 -22.10 8.76 -7.34
C LEU A 44 -21.43 9.52 -8.52
N TRP A 45 -21.95 9.40 -9.75
CA TRP A 45 -21.37 10.00 -10.93
C TRP A 45 -19.88 9.65 -11.13
N VAL A 46 -19.52 8.42 -10.76
CA VAL A 46 -18.19 7.85 -10.99
C VAL A 46 -18.09 7.27 -12.39
N ILE A 47 -19.17 6.63 -12.85
CA ILE A 47 -19.33 6.09 -14.21
C ILE A 47 -20.59 6.65 -14.86
N ARG A 48 -20.65 6.56 -16.18
CA ARG A 48 -21.87 6.77 -16.97
C ARG A 48 -22.08 5.58 -17.91
N LYS A 49 -23.32 5.32 -18.28
CA LYS A 49 -23.63 4.35 -19.33
C LYS A 49 -23.25 4.96 -20.69
N VAL A 50 -22.60 4.19 -21.54
CA VAL A 50 -22.28 4.60 -22.90
C VAL A 50 -23.55 4.53 -23.75
N GLY A 51 -23.80 5.58 -24.54
CA GLY A 51 -24.98 5.67 -25.40
C GLY A 51 -24.92 4.74 -26.61
N HIS A 52 -26.07 4.43 -27.18
CA HIS A 52 -26.16 3.50 -28.34
C HIS A 52 -25.40 4.00 -29.58
N ASN A 53 -25.24 5.31 -29.73
CA ASN A 53 -24.57 5.92 -30.89
C ASN A 53 -23.11 6.28 -30.60
N GLU A 54 -22.58 5.90 -29.43
CA GLU A 54 -21.19 6.15 -29.07
C GLU A 54 -20.34 4.92 -29.42
N GLU A 55 -19.25 5.15 -30.14
CA GLU A 55 -18.31 4.09 -30.49
C GLU A 55 -17.45 3.70 -29.31
N VAL A 56 -17.39 2.39 -29.03
CA VAL A 56 -16.56 1.80 -27.97
C VAL A 56 -15.48 0.93 -28.61
N GLU A 57 -14.25 1.39 -28.53
CA GLU A 57 -13.12 0.70 -29.15
C GLU A 57 -12.30 -0.14 -28.16
N ILE A 58 -12.37 0.19 -26.89
CA ILE A 58 -11.64 -0.48 -25.79
C ILE A 58 -12.64 -0.89 -24.72
N THR A 59 -12.51 -2.10 -24.20
CA THR A 59 -13.37 -2.62 -23.14
C THR A 59 -12.55 -3.42 -22.12
N THR A 60 -12.72 -3.06 -20.87
CA THR A 60 -12.09 -3.74 -19.73
C THR A 60 -13.13 -4.64 -19.04
N PRO A 61 -12.86 -5.94 -18.84
CA PRO A 61 -13.78 -6.82 -18.15
C PRO A 61 -13.75 -6.57 -16.65
N VAL A 62 -14.84 -6.95 -15.99
CA VAL A 62 -15.04 -6.77 -14.55
C VAL A 62 -15.33 -8.09 -13.89
N ILE A 63 -14.74 -8.31 -12.71
CA ILE A 63 -15.00 -9.47 -11.86
C ILE A 63 -15.54 -9.02 -10.50
N VAL A 64 -16.20 -9.94 -9.80
CA VAL A 64 -16.60 -9.74 -8.39
C VAL A 64 -15.74 -10.62 -7.51
N ALA A 65 -14.89 -10.00 -6.72
CA ALA A 65 -14.11 -10.69 -5.70
C ALA A 65 -14.90 -10.75 -4.38
N TRP A 66 -14.88 -11.91 -3.72
CA TRP A 66 -15.56 -12.14 -2.45
C TRP A 66 -14.55 -12.29 -1.32
N HIS A 67 -14.78 -11.59 -0.22
CA HIS A 67 -13.99 -11.74 1.01
C HIS A 67 -14.88 -11.61 2.22
N ASN A 68 -14.96 -12.64 3.07
CA ASN A 68 -15.82 -12.67 4.26
C ASN A 68 -17.26 -12.19 3.94
N GLU A 69 -17.91 -12.80 2.95
CA GLU A 69 -19.26 -12.49 2.46
C GLU A 69 -19.46 -11.10 1.85
N LYS A 70 -18.43 -10.26 1.85
CA LYS A 70 -18.46 -8.94 1.20
C LYS A 70 -17.99 -9.05 -0.24
N SER A 71 -18.80 -8.52 -1.14
CA SER A 71 -18.42 -8.39 -2.55
C SER A 71 -17.62 -7.12 -2.82
N ARG A 72 -16.69 -7.20 -3.75
CA ARG A 72 -15.96 -6.07 -4.30
C ARG A 72 -15.89 -6.20 -5.81
N MET A 73 -16.29 -5.16 -6.52
CA MET A 73 -16.07 -5.07 -7.95
C MET A 73 -14.59 -4.76 -8.22
N VAL A 74 -14.00 -5.48 -9.16
CA VAL A 74 -12.59 -5.34 -9.57
C VAL A 74 -12.54 -5.30 -11.08
N GLU A 75 -12.01 -4.23 -11.60
CA GLU A 75 -11.74 -4.02 -13.02
C GLU A 75 -10.38 -4.63 -13.39
N ASP A 76 -10.34 -5.42 -14.46
CA ASP A 76 -9.11 -6.02 -14.95
C ASP A 76 -8.39 -5.10 -15.94
N PHE A 77 -7.72 -4.10 -15.40
CA PHE A 77 -6.91 -3.17 -16.17
C PHE A 77 -5.52 -3.69 -16.54
N GLU A 78 -5.20 -4.98 -16.36
CA GLU A 78 -3.86 -5.51 -16.63
C GLU A 78 -3.42 -5.21 -18.08
N ALA A 79 -4.26 -5.51 -19.06
CA ALA A 79 -3.99 -5.22 -20.45
C ALA A 79 -3.77 -3.71 -20.72
N LEU A 80 -4.65 -2.86 -20.20
CA LEU A 80 -4.56 -1.42 -20.39
C LEU A 80 -3.32 -0.82 -19.68
N ASN A 81 -2.94 -1.37 -18.53
CA ASN A 81 -1.76 -0.92 -17.78
C ASN A 81 -0.44 -1.19 -18.52
N THR A 82 -0.38 -2.12 -19.47
CA THR A 82 0.81 -2.32 -20.31
C THR A 82 1.07 -1.10 -21.19
N TYR A 83 0.01 -0.40 -21.61
CA TYR A 83 0.08 0.79 -22.44
C TYR A 83 -0.01 2.11 -21.65
N THR A 84 -0.31 2.04 -20.35
CA THR A 84 -0.36 3.25 -19.52
C THR A 84 1.04 3.79 -19.30
N VAL A 85 1.26 5.04 -19.67
CA VAL A 85 2.53 5.74 -19.42
C VAL A 85 2.72 5.93 -17.91
N PRO A 86 3.82 5.43 -17.32
CA PRO A 86 4.04 5.58 -15.89
C PRO A 86 4.18 7.06 -15.50
N ASN A 87 3.38 7.49 -14.55
CA ASN A 87 3.65 8.75 -13.89
C ASN A 87 4.78 8.55 -12.86
N ARG A 88 5.92 9.21 -13.08
CA ARG A 88 7.14 9.07 -12.23
C ARG A 88 7.11 9.98 -11.00
N TYR A 89 5.95 10.50 -10.61
CA TYR A 89 5.87 11.30 -9.39
C TYR A 89 6.27 10.44 -8.18
N PRO A 90 7.22 10.89 -7.35
CA PRO A 90 7.80 10.05 -6.30
C PRO A 90 6.77 9.75 -5.20
N ILE A 91 6.59 8.46 -4.93
CA ILE A 91 5.86 7.98 -3.76
C ILE A 91 6.90 7.75 -2.65
N PRO A 92 6.77 8.36 -1.47
CA PRO A 92 7.73 8.19 -0.40
C PRO A 92 7.79 6.73 0.06
N LYS A 93 8.99 6.29 0.44
CA LYS A 93 9.14 4.98 1.07
C LYS A 93 8.44 5.00 2.43
N ILE A 94 7.84 3.88 2.79
CA ILE A 94 7.08 3.74 4.04
C ILE A 94 7.92 4.07 5.28
N GLN A 95 9.22 3.71 5.27
CA GLN A 95 10.14 4.01 6.35
C GLN A 95 10.29 5.52 6.58
N ILE A 96 10.29 6.33 5.52
CA ILE A 96 10.36 7.79 5.62
C ILE A 96 9.09 8.31 6.29
N ALA A 97 7.92 7.84 5.87
CA ALA A 97 6.65 8.20 6.50
C ALA A 97 6.63 7.83 7.99
N LEU A 98 7.08 6.61 8.33
CA LEU A 98 7.17 6.15 9.73
C LEU A 98 8.16 6.98 10.55
N THR A 99 9.30 7.38 9.98
CA THR A 99 10.27 8.26 10.65
C THR A 99 9.71 9.66 10.92
N GLN A 100 8.89 10.20 10.01
CA GLN A 100 8.23 11.49 10.23
C GLN A 100 7.20 11.44 11.36
N ILE A 101 6.49 10.32 11.51
CA ILE A 101 5.53 10.09 12.60
C ILE A 101 6.24 9.91 13.94
N SER A 102 7.49 9.46 13.92
CA SER A 102 8.28 9.26 15.12
C SER A 102 8.52 10.56 15.89
N GLN A 103 8.76 10.45 17.22
CA GLN A 103 8.94 11.59 18.10
C GLN A 103 7.68 12.48 18.26
N THR A 104 6.51 11.96 17.92
CA THR A 104 5.23 12.64 18.14
C THR A 104 4.38 11.86 19.13
N VAL A 105 3.68 12.60 20.02
CA VAL A 105 2.88 12.00 21.11
C VAL A 105 1.42 11.82 20.70
N TYR A 106 0.93 12.75 19.88
CA TYR A 106 -0.46 12.76 19.43
C TYR A 106 -0.52 12.50 17.92
N ILE A 107 -1.29 11.50 17.53
CA ILE A 107 -1.39 11.07 16.15
C ILE A 107 -2.87 10.90 15.78
N ASN A 108 -3.26 11.47 14.65
CA ASN A 108 -4.55 11.21 14.02
C ASN A 108 -4.33 10.57 12.66
N THR A 109 -5.17 9.61 12.32
CA THR A 109 -5.27 9.10 10.94
C THR A 109 -6.64 9.37 10.37
N MET A 110 -6.66 9.82 9.13
CA MET A 110 -7.88 10.06 8.36
C MET A 110 -7.81 9.27 7.07
N ASP A 111 -8.76 8.37 6.86
CA ASP A 111 -8.91 7.56 5.64
C ASP A 111 -9.72 8.35 4.60
N SER A 112 -9.16 8.52 3.41
CA SER A 112 -9.84 9.21 2.32
C SER A 112 -10.87 8.31 1.66
N LEU A 113 -12.14 8.73 1.62
CA LEU A 113 -13.23 7.93 1.08
C LEU A 113 -13.08 7.75 -0.44
N LYS A 114 -12.89 6.49 -0.91
CA LYS A 114 -12.78 6.16 -2.36
C LYS A 114 -11.86 7.15 -3.10
N VAL A 115 -10.68 7.35 -2.59
CA VAL A 115 -9.76 8.46 -2.89
C VAL A 115 -9.58 8.75 -4.39
N PHE A 116 -9.42 7.72 -5.22
CA PHE A 116 -9.24 7.89 -6.66
C PHE A 116 -10.52 8.38 -7.34
N HIS A 117 -11.69 7.90 -6.92
CA HIS A 117 -12.98 8.35 -7.45
C HIS A 117 -13.30 9.83 -7.15
N GLN A 118 -12.52 10.50 -6.31
CA GLN A 118 -12.70 11.94 -6.07
C GLN A 118 -12.09 12.81 -7.17
N ASN A 119 -11.23 12.24 -8.03
CA ASN A 119 -10.55 12.96 -9.11
C ASN A 119 -11.26 12.74 -10.44
N VAL A 120 -11.57 13.82 -11.14
CA VAL A 120 -12.20 13.80 -12.48
C VAL A 120 -11.15 13.42 -13.51
N VAL A 121 -11.54 12.59 -14.49
CA VAL A 121 -10.66 12.21 -15.60
C VAL A 121 -10.98 13.05 -16.83
N THR A 122 -9.96 13.50 -17.56
CA THR A 122 -10.12 14.27 -18.80
C THR A 122 -10.97 13.51 -19.82
N PRO A 123 -11.77 14.20 -20.64
CA PRO A 123 -12.54 13.55 -21.71
C PRO A 123 -11.67 12.71 -22.67
N ARG A 124 -10.41 13.13 -22.87
CA ARG A 124 -9.44 12.41 -23.69
C ARG A 124 -9.14 11.03 -23.13
N ALA A 125 -8.97 10.92 -21.81
CA ALA A 125 -8.61 9.66 -21.17
C ALA A 125 -9.80 8.73 -20.91
N ARG A 126 -11.03 9.27 -20.79
CA ARG A 126 -12.25 8.50 -20.48
C ARG A 126 -12.51 7.38 -21.47
N LYS A 127 -12.31 7.61 -22.77
CA LYS A 127 -12.53 6.62 -23.83
C LYS A 127 -11.69 5.33 -23.65
N TYR A 128 -10.60 5.37 -22.90
CA TYR A 128 -9.78 4.22 -22.57
C TYR A 128 -10.23 3.51 -21.27
N LEU A 129 -11.04 4.17 -20.47
CA LEU A 129 -11.49 3.72 -19.15
C LEU A 129 -12.94 3.20 -19.21
N THR A 130 -13.22 2.42 -20.24
CA THR A 130 -14.53 1.78 -20.42
C THR A 130 -14.51 0.36 -19.84
N ILE A 131 -15.57 0.02 -19.13
CA ILE A 131 -15.78 -1.31 -18.56
C ILE A 131 -16.98 -1.97 -19.23
N ILE A 132 -16.87 -3.30 -19.46
CA ILE A 132 -17.95 -4.09 -20.01
C ILE A 132 -18.51 -5.06 -18.97
N VAL A 133 -19.80 -5.02 -18.79
CA VAL A 133 -20.58 -5.98 -17.99
C VAL A 133 -21.60 -6.68 -18.88
N HIS A 134 -22.18 -7.77 -18.40
CA HIS A 134 -23.03 -8.67 -19.23
C HIS A 134 -24.17 -8.00 -20.00
N CYS A 135 -24.59 -6.79 -19.64
CA CYS A 135 -25.73 -6.11 -20.27
C CYS A 135 -25.43 -4.70 -20.77
N ALA A 136 -24.24 -4.13 -20.51
CA ALA A 136 -23.93 -2.76 -20.89
C ALA A 136 -22.43 -2.44 -20.83
N VAL A 137 -22.07 -1.32 -21.46
CA VAL A 137 -20.74 -0.71 -21.36
C VAL A 137 -20.88 0.60 -20.58
N TYR A 138 -19.94 0.85 -19.71
CA TYR A 138 -19.86 2.06 -18.90
C TYR A 138 -18.50 2.72 -19.07
N GLU A 139 -18.46 4.03 -19.01
CA GLU A 139 -17.27 4.84 -19.06
C GLU A 139 -17.01 5.51 -17.71
N TYR A 140 -15.78 5.46 -17.24
CA TYR A 140 -15.36 6.16 -16.02
C TYR A 140 -15.25 7.67 -16.26
N LEU A 141 -15.97 8.45 -15.47
CA LEU A 141 -15.86 9.91 -15.42
C LEU A 141 -14.81 10.34 -14.39
N ARG A 142 -14.51 9.46 -13.47
CA ARG A 142 -13.54 9.66 -12.38
C ARG A 142 -12.50 8.56 -12.41
N MET A 143 -11.33 8.83 -11.82
CA MET A 143 -10.21 7.90 -11.86
C MET A 143 -10.56 6.57 -11.18
N PRO A 144 -10.51 5.42 -11.88
CA PRO A 144 -10.78 4.12 -11.30
C PRO A 144 -9.63 3.61 -10.43
N PHE A 145 -9.94 2.63 -9.60
CA PHE A 145 -8.91 1.81 -8.96
C PHE A 145 -8.24 0.90 -10.00
N GLY A 146 -7.01 0.44 -9.71
CA GLY A 146 -6.31 -0.51 -10.57
C GLY A 146 -5.50 0.09 -11.72
N ILE A 147 -5.67 1.37 -12.05
CA ILE A 147 -4.83 2.06 -13.04
C ILE A 147 -3.45 2.34 -12.44
N LYS A 148 -2.40 1.95 -13.18
CA LYS A 148 -0.98 1.99 -12.77
C LYS A 148 -0.51 3.36 -12.27
N CYS A 149 -0.96 4.44 -12.87
CA CYS A 149 -0.55 5.80 -12.52
C CYS A 149 -1.41 6.48 -11.44
N ALA A 150 -2.52 5.86 -10.99
CA ALA A 150 -3.45 6.47 -10.04
C ALA A 150 -2.79 6.89 -8.71
N PRO A 151 -1.95 6.08 -8.06
CA PRO A 151 -1.29 6.48 -6.81
C PRO A 151 -0.38 7.70 -6.97
N SER A 152 0.36 7.78 -8.07
CA SER A 152 1.28 8.90 -8.35
C SER A 152 0.53 10.21 -8.65
N HIS A 153 -0.59 10.14 -9.39
CA HIS A 153 -1.45 11.30 -9.61
C HIS A 153 -2.06 11.80 -8.31
N PHE A 154 -2.58 10.89 -7.51
CA PHE A 154 -3.15 11.27 -6.22
C PHE A 154 -2.09 11.93 -5.32
N LYS A 155 -0.89 11.35 -5.22
CA LYS A 155 0.20 11.94 -4.42
C LYS A 155 0.57 13.36 -4.90
N ARG A 156 0.58 13.59 -6.21
CA ARG A 156 0.82 14.93 -6.78
C ARG A 156 -0.25 15.92 -6.31
N ILE A 157 -1.53 15.55 -6.45
CA ILE A 157 -2.65 16.38 -6.00
C ILE A 157 -2.56 16.69 -4.52
N MET A 158 -2.25 15.71 -3.69
CA MET A 158 -2.10 15.91 -2.25
C MET A 158 -0.93 16.85 -1.90
N ASN A 159 0.16 16.80 -2.65
CA ASN A 159 1.28 17.73 -2.47
C ASN A 159 0.92 19.16 -2.90
N GLU A 160 0.01 19.33 -3.87
CA GLU A 160 -0.51 20.63 -4.28
C GLU A 160 -1.53 21.21 -3.27
N ILE A 161 -2.28 20.32 -2.57
CA ILE A 161 -3.27 20.70 -1.56
C ILE A 161 -2.61 21.06 -0.21
N PHE A 162 -1.54 20.36 0.17
CA PHE A 162 -0.88 20.46 1.47
C PHE A 162 0.61 20.81 1.38
N PRO A 163 1.03 21.83 0.61
CA PRO A 163 2.44 22.08 0.37
C PRO A 163 3.20 22.48 1.64
N GLU A 164 2.60 23.32 2.48
CA GLU A 164 3.21 23.83 3.71
C GLU A 164 3.23 22.77 4.79
N GLU A 165 2.12 22.07 5.01
CA GLU A 165 1.92 21.05 6.04
C GLU A 165 2.89 19.86 5.85
N LEU A 166 3.11 19.48 4.59
CA LEU A 166 4.08 18.44 4.22
C LEU A 166 5.52 18.93 4.39
N SER A 167 5.80 20.19 4.05
CA SER A 167 7.13 20.81 4.21
C SER A 167 7.49 20.99 5.69
N GLU A 168 6.53 21.39 6.53
CA GLU A 168 6.67 21.49 7.98
C GLU A 168 6.78 20.12 8.67
N GLY A 169 6.46 19.02 7.97
CA GLY A 169 6.65 17.64 8.40
C GLY A 169 5.65 17.13 9.44
N TRP A 170 4.61 17.89 9.78
CA TRP A 170 3.58 17.44 10.73
C TRP A 170 2.38 16.73 10.06
N LEU A 171 2.27 16.85 8.74
CA LEU A 171 1.32 16.09 7.94
C LEU A 171 2.07 15.04 7.13
N VAL A 172 1.64 13.80 7.21
CA VAL A 172 2.19 12.69 6.43
C VAL A 172 1.08 12.09 5.59
N ILE A 173 1.31 11.94 4.29
CA ILE A 173 0.35 11.34 3.38
C ILE A 173 0.99 10.11 2.74
N TYR A 174 0.37 8.96 2.98
CA TYR A 174 0.79 7.72 2.39
C TYR A 174 -0.40 7.01 1.73
N ILE A 175 -0.45 7.07 0.40
CA ILE A 175 -1.56 6.58 -0.41
C ILE A 175 -2.89 7.19 0.09
N ASP A 176 -3.76 6.40 0.70
CA ASP A 176 -5.11 6.79 1.14
C ASP A 176 -5.12 7.40 2.55
N ASP A 177 -4.04 7.22 3.33
CA ASP A 177 -3.94 7.63 4.72
C ASP A 177 -3.35 9.04 4.86
N ILE A 178 -4.07 9.93 5.52
CA ILE A 178 -3.62 11.26 5.94
C ILE A 178 -3.35 11.19 7.44
N ILE A 179 -2.10 11.45 7.85
CA ILE A 179 -1.67 11.32 9.23
C ILE A 179 -1.23 12.70 9.74
N VAL A 180 -1.84 13.17 10.81
CA VAL A 180 -1.49 14.42 11.51
C VAL A 180 -0.73 14.08 12.78
N CYS A 181 0.44 14.69 12.95
CA CYS A 181 1.37 14.39 14.03
C CYS A 181 1.72 15.63 14.83
N SER A 182 1.84 15.51 16.17
CA SER A 182 2.15 16.63 17.05
C SER A 182 2.82 16.18 18.36
N LYS A 183 3.56 17.08 18.98
CA LYS A 183 4.24 16.82 20.27
C LYS A 183 3.40 17.23 21.47
N THR A 184 2.65 18.32 21.36
CA THR A 184 1.77 18.82 22.43
C THR A 184 0.31 18.76 22.01
N TRP A 185 -0.57 18.85 22.99
CA TRP A 185 -2.02 18.81 22.76
C TRP A 185 -2.53 20.05 22.02
N GLU A 186 -2.04 21.23 22.42
CA GLU A 186 -2.43 22.50 21.83
C GLU A 186 -2.01 22.58 20.35
N GLU A 187 -0.79 22.16 20.06
CA GLU A 187 -0.28 22.04 18.72
C GLU A 187 -1.12 21.05 17.88
N HIS A 188 -1.52 19.95 18.50
CA HIS A 188 -2.32 18.93 17.83
C HIS A 188 -3.69 19.43 17.40
N LEU A 189 -4.39 20.13 18.27
CA LEU A 189 -5.69 20.74 17.96
C LEU A 189 -5.57 21.76 16.82
N THR A 190 -4.52 22.59 16.85
CA THR A 190 -4.26 23.61 15.83
C THR A 190 -4.00 22.96 14.46
N ARG A 191 -3.11 21.97 14.39
CA ARG A 191 -2.76 21.23 13.18
C ARG A 191 -3.95 20.44 12.61
N LEU A 192 -4.72 19.77 13.48
CA LEU A 192 -5.92 19.06 13.08
C LEU A 192 -6.97 19.99 12.49
N SER A 193 -7.24 21.12 13.16
CA SER A 193 -8.17 22.15 12.67
C SER A 193 -7.74 22.68 11.30
N ARG A 194 -6.46 23.02 11.13
CA ARG A 194 -5.88 23.48 9.85
C ARG A 194 -6.05 22.42 8.75
N GLY A 195 -5.67 21.18 9.02
CA GLY A 195 -5.81 20.07 8.06
C GLY A 195 -7.28 19.84 7.64
N LEU A 196 -8.21 19.84 8.59
CA LEU A 196 -9.65 19.69 8.29
C LEU A 196 -10.21 20.86 7.48
N THR A 197 -9.77 22.10 7.77
CA THR A 197 -10.15 23.28 7.00
C THR A 197 -9.70 23.18 5.55
N ILE A 198 -8.47 22.73 5.31
CA ILE A 198 -7.96 22.49 3.95
C ILE A 198 -8.76 21.39 3.25
N ILE A 199 -9.00 20.26 3.90
CA ILE A 199 -9.84 19.17 3.37
C ILE A 199 -11.22 19.69 2.96
N GLN A 200 -11.84 20.52 3.80
CA GLN A 200 -13.13 21.13 3.53
C GLN A 200 -13.08 22.10 2.34
N SER A 201 -12.06 22.95 2.24
CA SER A 201 -11.91 23.94 1.18
C SER A 201 -11.83 23.32 -0.22
N VAL A 202 -11.18 22.14 -0.33
CA VAL A 202 -11.10 21.37 -1.58
C VAL A 202 -12.23 20.36 -1.76
N SER A 203 -13.24 20.36 -0.88
CA SER A 203 -14.38 19.43 -0.90
C SER A 203 -13.97 17.95 -0.91
N MET A 204 -12.82 17.62 -0.31
CA MET A 204 -12.37 16.24 -0.18
C MET A 204 -13.22 15.48 0.86
N LYS A 205 -13.55 14.23 0.55
CA LYS A 205 -14.36 13.38 1.42
C LYS A 205 -13.46 12.43 2.20
N ILE A 206 -13.69 12.36 3.51
CA ILE A 206 -13.04 11.41 4.43
C ILE A 206 -14.05 10.44 5.01
N SER A 207 -13.61 9.25 5.38
CA SER A 207 -14.44 8.21 6.00
C SER A 207 -14.32 8.30 7.53
N LEU A 208 -15.20 9.03 8.19
CA LEU A 208 -15.17 9.20 9.65
C LEU A 208 -15.14 7.87 10.41
N LYS A 209 -15.79 6.83 9.88
CA LYS A 209 -15.81 5.48 10.49
C LYS A 209 -14.43 4.80 10.52
N LYS A 210 -13.52 5.24 9.67
CA LYS A 210 -12.15 4.72 9.56
C LYS A 210 -11.11 5.72 10.06
N CYS A 211 -11.53 6.89 10.50
CA CYS A 211 -10.65 7.86 11.13
C CYS A 211 -10.38 7.45 12.56
N HIS A 212 -9.13 7.64 12.97
CA HIS A 212 -8.69 7.41 14.35
C HIS A 212 -8.12 8.71 14.89
N PHE A 213 -8.70 9.20 15.97
CA PHE A 213 -8.33 10.48 16.57
C PHE A 213 -7.67 10.29 17.93
N VAL A 214 -6.59 11.03 18.17
CA VAL A 214 -5.90 11.14 19.46
C VAL A 214 -5.38 9.82 19.99
N PHE A 215 -4.52 9.17 19.21
CA PHE A 215 -3.84 7.95 19.63
C PHE A 215 -2.39 8.25 20.05
N LYS A 216 -1.92 7.57 21.10
CA LYS A 216 -0.51 7.53 21.50
C LYS A 216 0.24 6.39 20.81
N GLU A 217 -0.48 5.38 20.37
CA GLU A 217 0.01 4.29 19.53
C GLU A 217 -0.86 4.20 18.29
N LEU A 218 -0.24 4.20 17.12
CA LEU A 218 -0.95 4.11 15.86
C LEU A 218 -0.65 2.79 15.17
N LYS A 219 -1.70 2.09 14.76
CA LYS A 219 -1.60 1.01 13.77
C LYS A 219 -1.66 1.63 12.38
N ALA A 220 -0.50 1.89 11.81
CA ALA A 220 -0.38 2.44 10.47
C ALA A 220 0.52 1.57 9.62
N LEU A 221 0.12 1.36 8.36
CA LEU A 221 0.98 0.71 7.36
C LEU A 221 1.48 -0.69 7.80
N GLY A 222 0.67 -1.43 8.56
CA GLY A 222 1.04 -2.76 9.07
C GLY A 222 2.00 -2.76 10.26
N HIS A 223 2.33 -1.59 10.78
CA HIS A 223 3.16 -1.42 11.98
C HIS A 223 2.35 -0.83 13.13
N VAL A 224 2.87 -1.01 14.34
CA VAL A 224 2.45 -0.26 15.53
C VAL A 224 3.53 0.78 15.79
N VAL A 225 3.16 2.04 15.64
CA VAL A 225 4.06 3.19 15.82
C VAL A 225 3.70 3.89 17.12
N SER A 226 4.68 4.09 17.98
CA SER A 226 4.61 4.98 19.15
C SER A 226 5.65 6.10 19.03
N ASP A 227 5.68 6.99 19.99
CA ASP A 227 6.66 8.07 20.08
C ASP A 227 8.12 7.58 20.06
N LEU A 228 8.39 6.42 20.63
CA LEU A 228 9.73 5.87 20.82
C LEU A 228 10.01 4.59 20.06
N SER A 229 8.98 3.90 19.54
CA SER A 229 9.17 2.56 19.01
C SER A 229 8.33 2.24 17.78
N LEU A 230 8.85 1.33 16.97
CA LEU A 230 8.21 0.74 15.82
C LEU A 230 8.09 -0.77 16.03
N GLY A 231 6.88 -1.27 16.09
CA GLY A 231 6.58 -2.70 16.21
C GLY A 231 5.83 -3.23 14.99
N ILE A 232 5.72 -4.56 14.91
CA ILE A 232 4.89 -5.23 13.90
C ILE A 232 3.45 -5.33 14.42
N ASP A 233 2.45 -5.08 13.55
CA ASP A 233 1.05 -5.28 13.93
C ASP A 233 0.76 -6.77 14.19
N LYS A 234 0.46 -7.11 15.43
CA LYS A 234 0.17 -8.49 15.89
C LYS A 234 -0.97 -9.15 15.10
N ASN A 235 -1.96 -8.38 14.63
CA ASN A 235 -3.05 -8.93 13.83
C ASN A 235 -2.57 -9.41 12.46
N LYS A 236 -1.61 -8.71 11.87
CA LYS A 236 -0.99 -9.12 10.59
C LYS A 236 -0.16 -10.38 10.77
N VAL A 237 0.59 -10.47 11.85
CA VAL A 237 1.40 -11.64 12.20
C VAL A 237 0.52 -12.85 12.49
N ALA A 238 -0.54 -12.69 13.29
CA ALA A 238 -1.46 -13.79 13.62
C ALA A 238 -2.06 -14.43 12.36
N ALA A 239 -2.41 -13.64 11.36
CA ALA A 239 -2.92 -14.17 10.09
C ALA A 239 -1.90 -15.06 9.34
N VAL A 240 -0.60 -14.80 9.49
CA VAL A 240 0.47 -15.61 8.89
C VAL A 240 0.78 -16.86 9.69
N LEU A 241 0.73 -16.76 11.03
CA LEU A 241 0.93 -17.91 11.90
C LEU A 241 -0.10 -19.02 11.67
N LEU A 242 -1.33 -18.66 11.30
CA LEU A 242 -2.42 -19.60 11.02
C LEU A 242 -2.32 -20.26 9.62
N LYS A 243 -1.45 -19.75 8.73
CA LYS A 243 -1.29 -20.36 7.41
C LYS A 243 -0.52 -21.68 7.49
N PRO A 244 -0.96 -22.70 6.75
CA PRO A 244 -0.18 -23.94 6.61
C PRO A 244 1.14 -23.67 5.89
N ILE A 245 2.03 -24.67 5.90
CA ILE A 245 3.25 -24.64 5.10
C ILE A 245 2.86 -24.50 3.62
N ALA A 246 3.56 -23.63 2.91
CA ALA A 246 3.30 -23.34 1.51
C ALA A 246 3.39 -24.60 0.63
N GLN A 247 2.44 -24.76 -0.29
CA GLN A 247 2.31 -25.93 -1.17
C GLN A 247 2.72 -25.65 -2.61
N ASN A 248 3.01 -24.41 -2.97
CA ASN A 248 3.42 -24.01 -4.31
C ASN A 248 4.29 -22.74 -4.29
N LYS A 249 4.93 -22.44 -5.45
CA LYS A 249 5.80 -21.26 -5.60
C LYS A 249 5.09 -19.94 -5.30
N LYS A 250 3.83 -19.79 -5.68
CA LYS A 250 3.06 -18.57 -5.48
C LYS A 250 2.82 -18.29 -3.99
N GLU A 251 2.60 -19.32 -3.21
CA GLU A 251 2.46 -19.20 -1.76
C GLU A 251 3.77 -18.84 -1.07
N ILE A 252 4.91 -19.42 -1.53
CA ILE A 252 6.25 -19.01 -1.07
C ILE A 252 6.52 -17.56 -1.42
N GLN A 253 6.26 -17.12 -2.64
CA GLN A 253 6.43 -15.72 -3.04
C GLN A 253 5.57 -14.77 -2.20
N SER A 254 4.32 -15.14 -1.92
CA SER A 254 3.44 -14.37 -1.04
C SER A 254 3.98 -14.29 0.40
N PHE A 255 4.49 -15.40 0.92
CA PHE A 255 5.08 -15.45 2.27
C PHE A 255 6.37 -14.64 2.37
N LEU A 256 7.28 -14.77 1.38
CA LEU A 256 8.52 -13.99 1.32
C LEU A 256 8.24 -12.50 1.10
N GLY A 257 7.25 -12.14 0.29
CA GLY A 257 6.81 -10.76 0.14
C GLY A 257 6.30 -10.16 1.46
N PHE A 258 5.54 -10.94 2.23
CA PHE A 258 5.06 -10.53 3.55
C PHE A 258 6.21 -10.42 4.56
N SER A 259 7.04 -11.44 4.72
CA SER A 259 8.14 -11.45 5.69
C SER A 259 9.22 -10.42 5.33
N GLY A 260 9.49 -10.24 4.04
CA GLY A 260 10.42 -9.24 3.51
C GLY A 260 10.01 -7.79 3.82
N TYR A 261 8.70 -7.54 3.96
CA TYR A 261 8.19 -6.23 4.40
C TYR A 261 8.68 -5.88 5.82
N TYR A 262 8.84 -6.88 6.69
CA TYR A 262 9.31 -6.73 8.07
C TYR A 262 10.78 -7.11 8.27
N ARG A 263 11.58 -7.23 7.19
CA ARG A 263 12.97 -7.68 7.24
C ARG A 263 13.85 -6.89 8.21
N GLN A 264 13.57 -5.60 8.39
CA GLN A 264 14.30 -4.73 9.32
C GLN A 264 14.10 -5.09 10.80
N HIS A 265 13.09 -5.88 11.13
CA HIS A 265 12.84 -6.40 12.49
C HIS A 265 13.47 -7.77 12.70
N ILE A 266 13.98 -8.42 11.67
CA ILE A 266 14.45 -9.81 11.73
C ILE A 266 15.96 -9.85 11.52
N LYS A 267 16.66 -10.29 12.57
CA LYS A 267 18.12 -10.52 12.50
C LYS A 267 18.43 -11.66 11.51
N TYR A 268 19.44 -11.47 10.67
CA TYR A 268 19.89 -12.45 9.67
C TYR A 268 18.80 -12.88 8.66
N PHE A 269 17.86 -11.98 8.32
CA PHE A 269 16.73 -12.27 7.46
C PHE A 269 17.14 -13.00 6.17
N GLU A 270 18.12 -12.49 5.41
CA GLU A 270 18.53 -13.09 4.13
C GLU A 270 19.15 -14.47 4.25
N SER A 271 19.86 -14.74 5.33
CA SER A 271 20.40 -16.08 5.59
C SER A 271 19.27 -17.10 5.84
N ILE A 272 18.22 -16.66 6.52
CA ILE A 272 17.05 -17.52 6.83
C ILE A 272 16.19 -17.71 5.58
N GLU A 273 15.96 -16.66 4.77
CA GLU A 273 15.07 -16.74 3.60
C GLU A 273 15.70 -17.47 2.40
N ARG A 274 17.05 -17.55 2.33
CA ARG A 274 17.79 -18.06 1.17
C ARG A 274 17.31 -19.42 0.62
N PRO A 275 17.03 -20.46 1.44
CA PRO A 275 16.52 -21.73 0.93
C PRO A 275 15.16 -21.61 0.25
N LEU A 276 14.31 -20.67 0.71
CA LEU A 276 12.99 -20.42 0.17
C LEU A 276 13.05 -19.55 -1.09
N TYR A 277 13.94 -18.55 -1.11
CA TYR A 277 14.10 -17.68 -2.26
C TYR A 277 14.49 -18.45 -3.52
N LYS A 278 15.37 -19.47 -3.39
CA LYS A 278 15.75 -20.38 -4.49
C LYS A 278 14.55 -21.13 -5.11
N LEU A 279 13.46 -21.36 -4.34
CA LEU A 279 12.24 -21.95 -4.88
C LEU A 279 11.50 -21.04 -5.85
N CYS A 280 11.74 -19.73 -5.78
CA CYS A 280 11.07 -18.75 -6.65
C CYS A 280 11.66 -18.70 -8.06
N ASP A 281 12.84 -19.29 -8.28
CA ASP A 281 13.47 -19.36 -9.58
C ASP A 281 12.63 -20.18 -10.57
N LYS A 282 12.59 -19.75 -11.85
CA LYS A 282 11.71 -20.34 -12.86
C LYS A 282 11.94 -21.85 -13.05
N ASP A 283 13.21 -22.24 -13.09
CA ASP A 283 13.64 -23.60 -13.46
C ASP A 283 13.72 -24.55 -12.25
N THR A 284 13.52 -24.05 -11.02
CA THR A 284 13.56 -24.88 -9.81
C THR A 284 12.25 -25.67 -9.66
N VAL A 285 12.32 -26.98 -9.49
CA VAL A 285 11.16 -27.79 -9.11
C VAL A 285 10.73 -27.45 -7.69
N PHE A 286 9.40 -27.30 -7.50
CA PHE A 286 8.87 -27.03 -6.19
C PHE A 286 8.95 -28.27 -5.30
N GLU A 287 9.74 -28.19 -4.25
CA GLU A 287 9.88 -29.24 -3.24
C GLU A 287 10.20 -28.59 -1.89
N MET A 288 9.46 -28.91 -0.87
CA MET A 288 9.69 -28.46 0.51
C MET A 288 10.60 -29.45 1.25
N THR A 289 11.92 -29.36 0.98
CA THR A 289 12.94 -30.12 1.70
C THR A 289 13.00 -29.73 3.18
N PHE A 290 13.66 -30.55 4.01
CA PHE A 290 13.82 -30.27 5.44
C PHE A 290 14.37 -28.86 5.71
N ASP A 291 15.42 -28.44 5.00
CA ASP A 291 16.02 -27.10 5.17
C ASP A 291 15.06 -25.98 4.80
N ARG A 292 14.23 -26.19 3.77
CA ARG A 292 13.21 -25.21 3.32
C ARG A 292 12.07 -25.11 4.31
N VAL A 293 11.60 -26.21 4.85
CA VAL A 293 10.61 -26.25 5.93
C VAL A 293 11.15 -25.53 7.16
N LYS A 294 12.40 -25.83 7.56
CA LYS A 294 13.07 -25.18 8.68
C LYS A 294 13.20 -23.66 8.48
N ALA A 295 13.58 -23.22 7.27
CA ALA A 295 13.67 -21.80 6.92
C ALA A 295 12.29 -21.10 7.00
N PHE A 296 11.23 -21.74 6.48
CA PHE A 296 9.86 -21.25 6.55
C PHE A 296 9.41 -21.07 7.99
N GLU A 297 9.59 -22.09 8.83
CA GLU A 297 9.25 -22.05 10.25
C GLU A 297 10.08 -21.01 11.02
N SER A 298 11.38 -20.90 10.72
CA SER A 298 12.23 -19.91 11.36
C SER A 298 11.76 -18.48 11.08
N LEU A 299 11.42 -18.14 9.82
CA LEU A 299 10.85 -16.82 9.49
C LEU A 299 9.48 -16.64 10.13
N ARG A 300 8.63 -17.68 10.12
CA ARG A 300 7.29 -17.64 10.73
C ARG A 300 7.37 -17.36 12.24
N GLN A 301 8.33 -17.95 12.94
CA GLN A 301 8.56 -17.72 14.38
C GLN A 301 9.27 -16.40 14.69
N ALA A 302 10.10 -15.90 13.79
CA ALA A 302 10.80 -14.63 13.97
C ALA A 302 9.85 -13.41 13.97
N LEU A 303 8.73 -13.48 13.25
CA LEU A 303 7.78 -12.38 13.14
C LEU A 303 7.10 -12.00 14.48
N PRO A 304 6.49 -12.93 15.24
CA PRO A 304 5.86 -12.61 16.52
C PRO A 304 6.85 -12.27 17.64
N THR A 305 8.09 -12.75 17.52
CA THR A 305 9.17 -12.52 18.49
C THR A 305 10.08 -11.35 18.11
N ALA A 306 9.76 -10.68 17.02
CA ALA A 306 10.54 -9.54 16.54
C ALA A 306 10.60 -8.42 17.60
N PRO A 307 11.80 -7.85 17.85
CA PRO A 307 11.94 -6.78 18.80
C PRO A 307 11.20 -5.50 18.34
N LEU A 308 10.80 -4.70 19.31
CA LEU A 308 10.46 -3.31 19.02
C LEU A 308 11.73 -2.59 18.58
N LEU A 309 11.67 -1.93 17.43
CA LEU A 309 12.76 -1.07 16.98
C LEU A 309 12.62 0.30 17.62
N LEU A 310 13.72 0.87 18.11
CA LEU A 310 13.71 2.26 18.53
C LEU A 310 13.61 3.17 17.32
N MET A 311 12.89 4.26 17.49
CA MET A 311 12.86 5.33 16.49
C MET A 311 14.16 6.12 16.57
N PRO A 312 14.85 6.39 15.43
CA PRO A 312 16.14 7.03 15.45
C PRO A 312 16.05 8.50 15.90
N ASP A 313 16.90 8.90 16.85
CA ASP A 313 17.17 10.30 17.13
C ASP A 313 18.50 10.71 16.47
N PHE A 314 18.43 11.50 15.40
CA PHE A 314 19.61 11.90 14.63
C PHE A 314 20.54 12.86 15.39
N LYS A 315 20.18 13.30 16.58
CA LYS A 315 21.04 14.10 17.48
C LYS A 315 21.94 13.24 18.35
N LEU A 316 21.63 11.95 18.46
CA LEU A 316 22.37 10.99 19.27
C LEU A 316 23.28 10.12 18.42
N PRO A 317 24.40 9.63 18.96
CA PRO A 317 25.29 8.73 18.23
C PRO A 317 24.64 7.38 17.97
N PHE A 318 24.99 6.77 16.83
CA PHE A 318 24.59 5.42 16.46
C PHE A 318 25.71 4.42 16.79
N LYS A 319 25.35 3.18 17.11
CA LYS A 319 26.26 2.05 17.23
C LYS A 319 25.95 1.06 16.11
N LEU A 320 26.97 0.74 15.31
CA LEU A 320 26.84 -0.22 14.22
C LEU A 320 27.57 -1.51 14.58
N TYR A 321 26.84 -2.61 14.65
CA TYR A 321 27.36 -3.96 14.81
C TYR A 321 27.36 -4.63 13.45
N ILE A 322 28.49 -5.17 13.04
CA ILE A 322 28.67 -5.85 11.74
C ILE A 322 29.14 -7.27 12.02
N ASP A 323 28.54 -8.21 11.30
CA ASP A 323 28.91 -9.62 11.31
C ASP A 323 29.03 -10.10 9.84
N ALA A 324 30.10 -10.81 9.52
CA ALA A 324 30.38 -11.31 8.19
C ALA A 324 30.66 -12.81 8.23
N SER A 325 30.02 -13.55 7.33
CA SER A 325 30.25 -14.97 7.09
C SER A 325 30.61 -15.19 5.62
N GLY A 326 31.05 -16.39 5.26
CA GLY A 326 31.29 -16.76 3.86
C GLY A 326 30.06 -16.62 2.96
N ASP A 327 28.87 -16.64 3.52
CA ASP A 327 27.59 -16.64 2.80
C ASP A 327 26.88 -15.28 2.78
N GLY A 328 27.23 -14.36 3.68
CA GLY A 328 26.52 -13.09 3.78
C GLY A 328 27.06 -12.12 4.79
N LEU A 329 26.57 -10.89 4.69
CA LEU A 329 26.83 -9.79 5.60
C LEU A 329 25.58 -9.54 6.45
N GLY A 330 25.76 -9.42 7.76
CA GLY A 330 24.76 -8.97 8.70
C GLY A 330 25.20 -7.65 9.34
N ALA A 331 24.25 -6.75 9.56
CA ALA A 331 24.48 -5.53 10.33
C ALA A 331 23.27 -5.24 11.22
N ALA A 332 23.54 -4.64 12.36
CA ALA A 332 22.51 -4.14 13.25
C ALA A 332 22.87 -2.73 13.70
N LEU A 333 21.97 -1.80 13.46
CA LEU A 333 22.11 -0.43 13.91
C LEU A 333 21.38 -0.27 15.24
N TYR A 334 22.08 0.26 16.24
CA TYR A 334 21.58 0.47 17.60
C TYR A 334 21.75 1.93 18.00
N GLN A 335 21.00 2.32 18.99
CA GLN A 335 21.14 3.62 19.64
C GLN A 335 20.86 3.48 21.13
N VAL A 336 21.52 4.33 21.95
CA VAL A 336 21.22 4.50 23.36
C VAL A 336 20.37 5.76 23.50
N GLN A 337 19.16 5.61 24.03
CA GLN A 337 18.24 6.72 24.26
C GLN A 337 17.84 6.77 25.74
N ILE A 338 17.49 7.93 26.25
CA ILE A 338 16.96 8.06 27.61
C ILE A 338 15.45 7.86 27.56
N ILE A 339 15.00 6.76 28.15
CA ILE A 339 13.57 6.40 28.22
C ILE A 339 13.19 6.25 29.68
N ASN A 340 12.24 7.04 30.18
CA ASN A 340 11.84 7.10 31.58
C ASN A 340 13.05 7.29 32.51
N ASP A 341 13.89 8.27 32.19
CA ASP A 341 15.11 8.66 32.92
C ASP A 341 16.18 7.56 33.03
N LYS A 342 16.11 6.54 32.19
CA LYS A 342 17.09 5.44 32.13
C LYS A 342 17.68 5.31 30.72
N PRO A 343 19.01 5.07 30.62
CA PRO A 343 19.61 4.75 29.33
C PRO A 343 19.16 3.35 28.86
N VAL A 344 18.52 3.32 27.70
CA VAL A 344 18.07 2.09 27.04
C VAL A 344 18.80 1.97 25.71
N GLU A 345 19.54 0.88 25.55
CA GLU A 345 20.12 0.52 24.25
C GLU A 345 19.15 -0.40 23.51
N GLY A 346 18.80 0.00 22.29
CA GLY A 346 17.86 -0.79 21.47
C GLY A 346 18.19 -0.75 19.99
N PRO A 347 17.71 -1.74 19.22
CA PRO A 347 17.90 -1.80 17.79
C PRO A 347 17.06 -0.72 17.06
N ILE A 348 17.66 -0.09 16.07
CA ILE A 348 16.97 0.79 15.10
C ILE A 348 16.53 -0.04 13.88
N CYS A 349 17.44 -0.88 13.38
CA CYS A 349 17.11 -1.81 12.30
C CYS A 349 18.16 -2.92 12.20
N PHE A 350 17.73 -4.05 11.61
CA PHE A 350 18.61 -5.11 11.14
C PHE A 350 18.72 -5.06 9.62
N ILE A 351 19.93 -5.30 9.13
CA ILE A 351 20.23 -5.33 7.69
C ILE A 351 20.99 -6.63 7.43
N SER A 352 20.63 -7.33 6.37
CA SER A 352 21.39 -8.48 5.90
C SER A 352 21.48 -8.45 4.38
N ARG A 353 22.58 -8.94 3.82
CA ARG A 353 22.80 -9.03 2.40
C ARG A 353 23.61 -10.28 2.06
N GLN A 354 23.18 -11.00 1.05
CA GLN A 354 23.91 -12.14 0.53
C GLN A 354 25.14 -11.68 -0.27
N ILE A 355 26.26 -12.36 -0.07
CA ILE A 355 27.44 -12.23 -0.94
C ILE A 355 27.17 -13.06 -2.20
N LYS A 356 27.17 -12.42 -3.36
CA LYS A 356 27.09 -13.12 -4.64
C LYS A 356 28.46 -13.75 -4.90
N PRO A 357 28.53 -15.03 -5.32
CA PRO A 357 29.78 -15.56 -5.86
C PRO A 357 30.22 -14.70 -7.04
N MET A 358 31.52 -14.41 -7.11
CA MET A 358 32.13 -13.74 -8.25
C MET A 358 32.07 -14.63 -9.48
#